data_d80dc901b2561a15cacc5df562521f02
#
_entry.id   d80dc901b2561a15cacc5df562521f02
#
_cell.length_a   1.000
_cell.length_b   1.000
_cell.length_c   1.000
_cell.angle_alpha   90.00
_cell.angle_beta   90.00
_cell.angle_gamma   90.00
#
_symmetry.space_group_name_H-M   'P 1'
#
loop_
_entity.id
_entity.type
_entity.pdbx_description
1 polymer ?
#
loop_
_entity_poly.entity_id
_entity_poly.type
_entity_poly.pdbx_seq_one_letter_code
_entity_poly.pdbx_strand_id
1 'polypeptide(L)'
;RDVERSRGLGDVYKRQDNIRTDYINKTIAEIVKTKPSYITIEDLNVSGMMKNKHLSRAVASQKFYEFRIKLKAKSRENGIELRVADRWYPSSKICHCCGAIKKDLKLSDRIYCCDCGYVEDRDFNAALNLRDALTYEVA
;
A
#
# COMPACT_ATOMS: atom_id res chain seq x y z
N ARG A 1 -4.04 -3.96 41.26
CA ARG A 1 -4.37 -5.07 40.33
C ARG A 1 -4.78 -4.53 38.96
N ASP A 2 -5.72 -3.58 38.90
CA ASP A 2 -6.17 -3.00 37.63
C ASP A 2 -5.07 -2.16 36.96
N VAL A 3 -4.21 -1.49 37.72
CA VAL A 3 -3.07 -0.71 37.25
C VAL A 3 -2.00 -1.62 36.63
N GLU A 4 -1.76 -2.79 37.24
CA GLU A 4 -0.79 -3.75 36.69
C GLU A 4 -1.28 -4.39 35.40
N ARG A 5 -2.58 -4.74 35.32
CA ARG A 5 -3.19 -5.22 34.06
C ARG A 5 -3.14 -4.17 32.96
N SER A 6 -3.44 -2.92 33.29
CA SER A 6 -3.38 -1.82 32.34
C SER A 6 -1.96 -1.59 31.81
N ARG A 7 -0.94 -1.67 32.67
CA ARG A 7 0.47 -1.58 32.28
C ARG A 7 0.88 -2.75 31.38
N GLY A 8 0.49 -3.99 31.73
CA GLY A 8 0.79 -5.17 30.92
C GLY A 8 0.18 -5.09 29.52
N LEU A 9 -1.06 -4.64 29.39
CA LEU A 9 -1.73 -4.41 28.12
C LEU A 9 -1.02 -3.30 27.32
N GLY A 10 -0.65 -2.19 27.96
CA GLY A 10 0.10 -1.11 27.33
C GLY A 10 1.43 -1.58 26.77
N ASP A 11 2.15 -2.43 27.50
CA ASP A 11 3.44 -2.98 27.05
C ASP A 11 3.27 -3.93 25.87
N VAL A 12 2.20 -4.73 25.82
CA VAL A 12 1.88 -5.60 24.68
C VAL A 12 1.59 -4.79 23.43
N TYR A 13 0.74 -3.76 23.52
CA TYR A 13 0.42 -2.89 22.40
C TYR A 13 1.65 -2.13 21.91
N LYS A 14 2.48 -1.62 22.79
CA LYS A 14 3.73 -0.95 22.44
C LYS A 14 4.70 -1.87 21.72
N ARG A 15 4.80 -3.13 22.15
CA ARG A 15 5.64 -4.14 21.50
C ARG A 15 5.13 -4.47 20.10
N GLN A 16 3.83 -4.63 19.92
CA GLN A 16 3.22 -4.85 18.60
C GLN A 16 3.43 -3.66 17.67
N ASP A 17 3.30 -2.44 18.18
CA ASP A 17 3.55 -1.23 17.42
C ASP A 17 5.01 -1.14 16.97
N ASN A 18 5.95 -1.44 17.85
CA ASN A 18 7.38 -1.46 17.53
C ASN A 18 7.72 -2.53 16.47
N ILE A 19 7.10 -3.70 16.52
CA ILE A 19 7.27 -4.75 15.50
C ILE A 19 6.78 -4.28 14.15
N ARG A 20 5.61 -3.65 14.09
CA ARG A 20 5.05 -3.12 12.84
C ARG A 20 5.92 -2.00 12.26
N THR A 21 6.40 -1.10 13.10
CA THR A 21 7.30 -0.02 12.70
C THR A 21 8.62 -0.58 12.16
N ASP A 22 9.18 -1.58 12.80
CA ASP A 22 10.38 -2.25 12.34
C ASP A 22 10.17 -2.93 10.99
N TYR A 23 9.03 -3.59 10.79
CA TYR A 23 8.66 -4.19 9.52
C TYR A 23 8.55 -3.15 8.39
N ILE A 24 7.91 -2.02 8.66
CA ILE A 24 7.81 -0.89 7.71
C ILE A 24 9.21 -0.40 7.33
N ASN A 25 10.07 -0.16 8.31
CA ASN A 25 11.43 0.33 8.08
C ASN A 25 12.26 -0.65 7.25
N LYS A 26 12.18 -1.93 7.54
CA LYS A 26 12.87 -2.98 6.77
C LYS A 26 12.36 -3.08 5.35
N THR A 27 11.06 -3.03 5.16
CA THR A 27 10.43 -3.08 3.82
C THR A 27 10.89 -1.89 2.97
N ILE A 28 10.88 -0.68 3.52
CA ILE A 28 11.34 0.52 2.83
C ILE A 28 12.83 0.41 2.48
N ALA A 29 13.66 -0.06 3.42
CA ALA A 29 15.09 -0.26 3.20
C ALA A 29 15.36 -1.23 2.05
N GLU A 30 14.61 -2.33 1.96
CA GLU A 30 14.71 -3.30 0.87
C GLU A 30 14.34 -2.68 -0.49
N ILE A 31 13.25 -1.92 -0.54
CA ILE A 31 12.82 -1.23 -1.76
C ILE A 31 13.88 -0.24 -2.22
N VAL A 32 14.36 0.60 -1.34
CA VAL A 32 15.36 1.63 -1.64
C VAL A 32 16.70 1.02 -2.05
N LYS A 33 17.06 -0.12 -1.48
CA LYS A 33 18.29 -0.86 -1.80
C LYS A 33 18.32 -1.28 -3.29
N THR A 34 17.19 -1.52 -3.91
CA THR A 34 17.12 -1.86 -5.34
C THR A 34 17.44 -0.68 -6.25
N LYS A 35 17.53 0.52 -5.71
CA LYS A 35 17.83 1.78 -6.42
C LYS A 35 16.93 2.02 -7.64
N PRO A 36 15.60 2.01 -7.46
CA PRO A 36 14.70 2.29 -8.58
C PRO A 36 14.76 3.77 -8.95
N SER A 37 14.44 4.09 -10.20
CA SER A 37 14.31 5.48 -10.64
C SER A 37 13.08 6.16 -10.06
N TYR A 38 12.02 5.40 -9.89
CA TYR A 38 10.78 5.87 -9.30
C TYR A 38 10.04 4.73 -8.60
N ILE A 39 9.15 5.10 -7.69
CA ILE A 39 8.23 4.20 -7.00
C ILE A 39 6.83 4.77 -7.16
N THR A 40 5.88 3.97 -7.61
CA THR A 40 4.48 4.38 -7.72
C THR A 40 3.64 3.67 -6.67
N ILE A 41 2.88 4.44 -5.89
CA ILE A 41 1.95 3.93 -4.89
C ILE A 41 0.53 4.38 -5.20
N GLU A 42 -0.44 3.66 -4.66
CA GLU A 42 -1.85 4.04 -4.73
C GLU A 42 -2.16 5.19 -3.77
N ASP A 43 -3.09 6.06 -4.17
CA ASP A 43 -3.66 7.06 -3.28
C ASP A 43 -4.87 6.46 -2.55
N LEU A 44 -4.61 5.75 -1.46
CA LEU A 44 -5.68 5.12 -0.67
C LEU A 44 -6.45 6.15 0.14
N ASN A 45 -7.78 6.03 0.11
CA ASN A 45 -8.66 6.89 0.90
C ASN A 45 -8.65 6.45 2.38
N VAL A 46 -7.66 6.93 3.12
CA VAL A 46 -7.50 6.64 4.55
C VAL A 46 -8.71 7.12 5.36
N SER A 47 -9.26 8.30 5.03
CA SER A 47 -10.43 8.84 5.72
C SER A 47 -11.69 7.98 5.51
N GLY A 48 -11.87 7.40 4.34
CA GLY A 48 -12.95 6.44 4.06
C GLY A 48 -12.80 5.15 4.84
N MET A 49 -11.57 4.68 5.04
CA MET A 49 -11.27 3.50 5.85
C MET A 49 -11.51 3.75 7.35
N MET A 50 -11.37 5.00 7.81
CA MET A 50 -11.57 5.38 9.22
C MET A 50 -13.05 5.53 9.61
N LYS A 51 -13.98 5.63 8.66
CA LYS A 51 -15.41 5.74 8.95
C LYS A 51 -16.00 4.49 9.60
N ASN A 52 -15.37 3.35 9.43
CA ASN A 52 -15.74 2.14 10.15
C ASN A 52 -14.99 2.10 11.48
N LYS A 53 -15.73 2.30 12.56
CA LYS A 53 -15.27 2.49 13.95
C LYS A 53 -14.54 1.30 14.58
N HIS A 54 -13.91 0.42 13.82
CA HIS A 54 -13.06 -0.64 14.38
C HIS A 54 -11.66 -0.11 14.64
N LEU A 55 -11.23 -0.18 15.90
CA LEU A 55 -9.91 0.26 16.36
C LEU A 55 -8.77 -0.35 15.53
N SER A 56 -8.91 -1.60 15.10
CA SER A 56 -7.95 -2.29 14.24
C SER A 56 -7.79 -1.64 12.86
N ARG A 57 -8.87 -1.11 12.30
CA ARG A 57 -8.81 -0.40 11.00
C ARG A 57 -8.16 0.97 11.14
N ALA A 58 -8.45 1.69 12.24
CA ALA A 58 -7.81 2.96 12.54
C ALA A 58 -6.29 2.79 12.70
N VAL A 59 -5.86 1.76 13.41
CA VAL A 59 -4.43 1.42 13.57
C VAL A 59 -3.79 1.08 12.23
N ALA A 60 -4.45 0.26 11.41
CA ALA A 60 -3.96 -0.10 10.07
C ALA A 60 -3.83 1.14 9.17
N SER A 61 -4.79 2.06 9.22
CA SER A 61 -4.76 3.32 8.48
C SER A 61 -3.62 4.23 8.90
N GLN A 62 -3.35 4.33 10.21
CA GLN A 62 -2.22 5.08 10.74
C GLN A 62 -0.89 4.48 10.29
N LYS A 63 -0.77 3.17 10.27
CA LYS A 63 0.44 2.47 9.82
C LYS A 63 0.68 2.64 8.33
N PHE A 64 -0.38 2.66 7.52
CA PHE A 64 -0.28 2.94 6.10
C PHE A 64 0.21 4.39 5.85
N TYR A 65 -0.33 5.35 6.59
CA TYR A 65 0.11 6.74 6.54
C TYR A 65 1.57 6.90 6.95
N GLU A 66 1.98 6.24 8.02
CA GLU A 66 3.37 6.20 8.48
C GLU A 66 4.30 5.62 7.39
N PHE A 67 3.89 4.53 6.76
CA PHE A 67 4.63 3.92 5.65
C PHE A 67 4.84 4.94 4.52
N ARG A 68 3.80 5.64 4.12
CA ARG A 68 3.86 6.65 3.05
C ARG A 68 4.81 7.79 3.38
N ILE A 69 4.76 8.32 4.60
CA ILE A 69 5.63 9.41 5.05
C ILE A 69 7.10 8.95 5.07
N LYS A 70 7.37 7.80 5.63
CA LYS A 70 8.72 7.24 5.71
C LYS A 70 9.28 6.90 4.33
N LEU A 71 8.46 6.36 3.47
CA LEU A 71 8.84 6.07 2.08
C LEU A 71 9.20 7.36 1.34
N LYS A 72 8.41 8.42 1.51
CA LYS A 72 8.68 9.73 0.92
C LYS A 72 10.03 10.29 1.38
N ALA A 73 10.31 10.25 2.68
CA ALA A 73 11.57 10.74 3.24
C ALA A 73 12.78 9.96 2.70
N LYS A 74 12.70 8.64 2.70
CA LYS A 74 13.77 7.77 2.20
C LYS A 74 13.98 7.90 0.70
N SER A 75 12.92 8.03 -0.06
CA SER A 75 13.00 8.25 -1.52
C SER A 75 13.70 9.57 -1.83
N ARG A 76 13.37 10.63 -1.10
CA ARG A 76 14.01 11.94 -1.25
C ARG A 76 15.51 11.87 -0.92
N GLU A 77 15.89 11.19 0.16
CA GLU A 77 17.28 11.02 0.56
C GLU A 77 18.10 10.27 -0.51
N ASN A 78 17.49 9.38 -1.28
CA ASN A 78 18.17 8.53 -2.23
C ASN A 78 17.94 8.94 -3.70
N GLY A 79 17.35 10.10 -3.93
CA GLY A 79 17.10 10.60 -5.28
C GLY A 79 16.07 9.80 -6.07
N ILE A 80 15.17 9.10 -5.40
CA ILE A 80 14.10 8.30 -6.01
C ILE A 80 12.84 9.16 -6.09
N GLU A 81 12.21 9.21 -7.26
CA GLU A 81 10.93 9.89 -7.46
C GLU A 81 9.80 9.04 -6.89
N LEU A 82 9.05 9.58 -5.92
CA LEU A 82 7.85 8.93 -5.41
C LEU A 82 6.63 9.48 -6.14
N ARG A 83 5.89 8.59 -6.79
CA ARG A 83 4.70 8.91 -7.58
C ARG A 83 3.46 8.37 -6.86
N VAL A 84 2.41 9.18 -6.80
CA VAL A 84 1.12 8.77 -6.26
C VAL A 84 0.14 8.72 -7.42
N ALA A 85 -0.35 7.53 -7.75
CA ALA A 85 -1.33 7.35 -8.80
C ALA A 85 -2.66 8.00 -8.40
N ASP A 86 -3.45 8.43 -9.40
CA ASP A 86 -4.76 9.00 -9.16
C ASP A 86 -5.62 8.04 -8.34
N ARG A 87 -6.38 8.59 -7.37
CA ARG A 87 -7.28 7.82 -6.49
C ARG A 87 -8.24 6.92 -7.26
N TRP A 88 -8.69 7.37 -8.42
CA TRP A 88 -9.66 6.67 -9.26
C TRP A 88 -9.03 5.76 -10.31
N TYR A 89 -7.70 5.68 -10.33
CA TYR A 89 -7.00 4.79 -11.25
C TYR A 89 -7.28 3.33 -10.91
N PRO A 90 -7.97 2.58 -11.80
CA PRO A 90 -8.42 1.22 -11.49
C PRO A 90 -7.31 0.20 -11.74
N SER A 91 -6.20 0.31 -11.04
CA SER A 91 -4.99 -0.49 -11.25
C SER A 91 -5.23 -2.00 -11.23
N SER A 92 -6.10 -2.48 -10.34
CA SER A 92 -6.43 -3.91 -10.23
C SER A 92 -7.38 -4.41 -11.31
N LYS A 93 -8.08 -3.52 -12.00
CA LYS A 93 -9.10 -3.85 -13.00
C LYS A 93 -8.60 -3.77 -14.43
N ILE A 94 -7.50 -3.10 -14.67
CA ILE A 94 -6.90 -2.94 -16.01
C ILE A 94 -6.08 -4.19 -16.35
N CYS A 95 -6.29 -4.73 -17.55
CA CYS A 95 -5.40 -5.76 -18.08
C CYS A 95 -4.07 -5.14 -18.48
N HIS A 96 -2.98 -5.57 -17.89
CA HIS A 96 -1.66 -5.05 -18.24
C HIS A 96 -1.24 -5.39 -19.67
N CYS A 97 -1.80 -6.46 -20.23
CA CYS A 97 -1.49 -6.90 -21.59
C CYS A 97 -2.23 -6.08 -22.65
N CYS A 98 -3.54 -5.95 -22.57
CA CYS A 98 -4.36 -5.30 -23.62
C CYS A 98 -4.99 -3.97 -23.22
N GLY A 99 -4.92 -3.58 -21.95
CA GLY A 99 -5.48 -2.33 -21.44
C GLY A 99 -6.98 -2.33 -21.20
N ALA A 100 -7.68 -3.45 -21.42
CA ALA A 100 -9.11 -3.56 -21.17
C ALA A 100 -9.42 -3.47 -19.68
N ILE A 101 -10.56 -2.85 -19.33
CA ILE A 101 -10.99 -2.71 -17.94
C ILE A 101 -12.04 -3.79 -17.63
N LYS A 102 -11.76 -4.60 -16.60
CA LYS A 102 -12.68 -5.62 -16.11
C LYS A 102 -13.52 -5.07 -14.97
N LYS A 103 -14.71 -4.58 -15.29
CA LYS A 103 -15.58 -3.91 -14.32
C LYS A 103 -16.18 -4.84 -13.27
N ASP A 104 -16.32 -6.12 -13.57
CA ASP A 104 -16.93 -7.15 -12.71
C ASP A 104 -15.95 -7.86 -11.76
N LEU A 105 -14.70 -7.40 -11.70
CA LEU A 105 -13.70 -7.96 -10.79
C LEU A 105 -14.11 -7.70 -9.34
N LYS A 106 -14.21 -8.78 -8.55
CA LYS A 106 -14.59 -8.73 -7.14
C LYS A 106 -13.33 -8.63 -6.26
N LEU A 107 -13.49 -8.07 -5.06
CA LEU A 107 -12.40 -8.01 -4.08
C LEU A 107 -11.89 -9.39 -3.66
N SER A 108 -12.75 -10.41 -3.74
CA SER A 108 -12.39 -11.81 -3.43
C SER A 108 -11.61 -12.49 -4.55
N ASP A 109 -11.59 -11.93 -5.75
CA ASP A 109 -10.88 -12.50 -6.89
C ASP A 109 -9.38 -12.29 -6.72
N ARG A 110 -8.63 -13.38 -6.61
CA ARG A 110 -7.16 -13.36 -6.46
C ARG A 110 -6.43 -13.44 -7.78
N ILE A 111 -7.07 -13.98 -8.80
CA ILE A 111 -6.51 -14.16 -10.15
C ILE A 111 -7.24 -13.22 -11.10
N TYR A 112 -6.47 -12.50 -11.89
CA TYR A 112 -6.97 -11.67 -12.96
C TYR A 112 -6.94 -12.47 -14.26
N CYS A 113 -8.11 -12.65 -14.87
CA CYS A 113 -8.27 -13.31 -16.17
C CYS A 113 -8.91 -12.35 -17.16
N CYS A 114 -8.27 -12.11 -18.28
CA CYS A 114 -8.78 -11.26 -19.34
C CYS A 114 -9.20 -12.09 -20.55
N ASP A 115 -10.18 -11.59 -21.30
CA ASP A 115 -10.65 -12.22 -22.54
C ASP A 115 -9.55 -12.29 -23.60
N CYS A 116 -8.51 -11.45 -23.50
CA CYS A 116 -7.33 -11.50 -24.38
C CYS A 116 -6.43 -12.72 -24.13
N GLY A 117 -6.71 -13.52 -23.10
CA GLY A 117 -5.92 -14.68 -22.71
C GLY A 117 -4.88 -14.40 -21.61
N TYR A 118 -4.73 -13.14 -21.17
CA TYR A 118 -3.83 -12.79 -20.07
C TYR A 118 -4.38 -13.28 -18.74
N VAL A 119 -3.56 -14.03 -18.00
CA VAL A 119 -3.88 -14.53 -16.66
C VAL A 119 -2.72 -14.20 -15.74
N GLU A 120 -3.01 -13.52 -14.64
CA GLU A 120 -1.99 -13.10 -13.69
C GLU A 120 -2.57 -12.99 -12.28
N ASP A 121 -1.72 -13.03 -11.28
CA ASP A 121 -2.09 -12.62 -9.92
C ASP A 121 -2.63 -11.20 -9.94
N ARG A 122 -3.75 -10.97 -9.25
CA ARG A 122 -4.42 -9.66 -9.26
C ARG A 122 -3.50 -8.54 -8.75
N ASP A 123 -2.80 -8.79 -7.63
CA ASP A 123 -1.96 -7.78 -7.01
C ASP A 123 -0.71 -7.50 -7.86
N PHE A 124 -0.17 -8.52 -8.49
CA PHE A 124 0.96 -8.36 -9.40
C PHE A 124 0.54 -7.59 -10.67
N ASN A 125 -0.63 -7.90 -11.24
CA ASN A 125 -1.19 -7.13 -12.35
C ASN A 125 -1.38 -5.65 -11.98
N ALA A 126 -1.92 -5.37 -10.78
CA ALA A 126 -2.07 -4.02 -10.29
C ALA A 126 -0.73 -3.31 -10.12
N ALA A 127 0.27 -3.99 -9.61
CA ALA A 127 1.63 -3.44 -9.45
C ALA A 127 2.26 -3.07 -10.79
N LEU A 128 2.09 -3.90 -11.81
CA LEU A 128 2.56 -3.61 -13.17
C LEU A 128 1.86 -2.38 -13.76
N ASN A 129 0.55 -2.26 -13.54
CA ASN A 129 -0.22 -1.11 -14.00
C ASN A 129 0.18 0.18 -13.27
N LEU A 130 0.46 0.11 -11.98
CA LEU A 130 0.97 1.25 -11.22
C LEU A 130 2.35 1.69 -11.69
N ARG A 131 3.22 0.73 -11.96
CA ARG A 131 4.56 1.01 -12.50
C ARG A 131 4.49 1.82 -13.79
N ASP A 132 3.55 1.47 -14.67
CA ASP A 132 3.42 2.05 -16.00
C ASP A 132 2.33 3.13 -16.08
N ALA A 133 1.79 3.58 -14.93
CA ALA A 133 0.76 4.63 -14.90
C ALA A 133 1.28 5.94 -15.48
N LEU A 134 0.49 6.53 -16.37
CA LEU A 134 0.81 7.80 -17.03
C LEU A 134 0.29 9.01 -16.26
N THR A 135 -0.72 8.81 -15.40
CA THR A 135 -1.34 9.87 -14.60
C THR A 135 -1.00 9.65 -13.13
N TYR A 136 -0.20 10.55 -12.57
CA TYR A 136 0.24 10.48 -11.18
C TYR A 136 0.65 11.87 -10.70
N GLU A 137 0.75 12.04 -9.39
CA GLU A 137 1.34 13.22 -8.76
C GLU A 137 2.69 12.83 -8.15
N VAL A 138 3.66 13.74 -8.27
CA VAL A 138 4.96 13.56 -7.60
C VAL A 138 4.84 14.03 -6.16
N ALA A 139 5.15 13.14 -5.23
CA ALA A 139 5.07 13.45 -3.81
C ALA A 139 6.24 14.30 -3.32
#